data_8af07d585379f989144b96f22183a4a6
#
_entry.id   8af07d585379f989144b96f22183a4a6
#
_cell.length_a   1.000
_cell.length_b   1.000
_cell.length_c   1.000
_cell.angle_alpha   90.00
_cell.angle_beta   90.00
_cell.angle_gamma   90.00
#
_symmetry.space_group_name_H-M   'P 1'
#
loop_
_entity.id
_entity.type
_entity.pdbx_description
1 polymer ?
#
loop_
_entity_poly.entity_id
_entity_poly.type
_entity_poly.pdbx_seq_one_letter_code
_entity_poly.pdbx_strand_id
1 'polypeptide(L)'
;MQYKEVAGGICAPKGFAAAGVHCGIRANHSEKYDLALIKADVRCAAAGVYTTNKVCGAPIKVDRAHLTDGYAQAIVVNSGNANTCAANGVALAEECCELVGKALNIDAKDVLPSSTGVIGQPMVIDPFARGIPAAAAKLAADAQGSTDAATAIMTTDTHKKEYAIQFELGGKICTVGAIGKGSGMIAPNMATMLAFYTTDAAVSPALLEKALKTVVPGTYNQMSVDLDTSTNDTLIIMASGLAGNPEITEENADYDAFVAALTAI
;
A
#
# COMPACT_ATOMS: atom_id res chain seq x y z
N MET A 1 -17.77 -13.43 12.68
CA MET A 1 -18.14 -12.44 11.66
C MET A 1 -18.47 -13.16 10.36
N GLN A 2 -19.54 -12.77 9.64
CA GLN A 2 -19.79 -13.25 8.28
C GLN A 2 -19.16 -12.24 7.31
N TYR A 3 -18.39 -12.72 6.35
CA TYR A 3 -17.89 -11.94 5.24
C TYR A 3 -18.10 -12.71 3.92
N LYS A 4 -18.10 -11.96 2.81
CA LYS A 4 -18.24 -12.51 1.46
C LYS A 4 -17.03 -12.10 0.63
N GLU A 5 -16.36 -13.06 0.02
CA GLU A 5 -15.33 -12.79 -0.97
C GLU A 5 -15.90 -12.11 -2.20
N VAL A 6 -15.19 -11.13 -2.72
CA VAL A 6 -15.54 -10.40 -3.93
C VAL A 6 -14.33 -10.20 -4.82
N ALA A 7 -14.54 -10.04 -6.10
CA ALA A 7 -13.48 -9.68 -7.04
C ALA A 7 -13.08 -8.20 -6.92
N GLY A 8 -11.93 -7.84 -7.46
CA GLY A 8 -11.49 -6.46 -7.59
C GLY A 8 -10.30 -6.06 -6.71
N GLY A 9 -9.86 -6.93 -5.77
CA GLY A 9 -8.65 -6.68 -4.97
C GLY A 9 -8.64 -5.27 -4.37
N ILE A 10 -7.53 -4.52 -4.56
CA ILE A 10 -7.37 -3.17 -4.01
C ILE A 10 -8.36 -2.14 -4.59
N CYS A 11 -8.99 -2.43 -5.73
CA CYS A 11 -10.00 -1.56 -6.37
C CYS A 11 -11.45 -1.97 -6.03
N ALA A 12 -11.66 -3.04 -5.23
CA ALA A 12 -13.02 -3.47 -4.85
C ALA A 12 -13.76 -2.46 -3.96
N PRO A 13 -13.11 -1.78 -2.97
CA PRO A 13 -13.76 -0.74 -2.18
C PRO A 13 -14.05 0.50 -3.03
N LYS A 14 -15.13 1.21 -2.70
CA LYS A 14 -15.54 2.43 -3.40
C LYS A 14 -14.50 3.53 -3.30
N GLY A 15 -14.25 4.20 -4.43
CA GLY A 15 -13.39 5.37 -4.50
C GLY A 15 -11.91 5.06 -4.70
N PHE A 16 -11.56 3.86 -5.14
CA PHE A 16 -10.17 3.50 -5.41
C PHE A 16 -9.95 3.04 -6.84
N ALA A 17 -8.85 3.48 -7.42
CA ALA A 17 -8.34 3.05 -8.71
C ALA A 17 -6.86 2.71 -8.59
N ALA A 18 -6.39 1.78 -9.42
CA ALA A 18 -4.99 1.40 -9.43
C ALA A 18 -4.48 1.17 -10.86
N ALA A 19 -3.17 1.21 -11.02
CA ALA A 19 -2.49 0.91 -12.27
C ALA A 19 -1.12 0.29 -12.01
N GLY A 20 -0.65 -0.51 -12.97
CA GLY A 20 0.72 -0.98 -13.06
C GLY A 20 1.30 -0.64 -14.42
N VAL A 21 2.56 -0.20 -14.45
CA VAL A 21 3.27 0.11 -15.69
C VAL A 21 4.72 -0.36 -15.61
N HIS A 22 5.32 -0.56 -16.79
CA HIS A 22 6.76 -0.64 -16.94
C HIS A 22 7.31 0.74 -17.26
N CYS A 23 8.32 1.20 -16.53
CA CYS A 23 8.99 2.48 -16.81
C CYS A 23 10.53 2.40 -16.80
N GLY A 24 11.10 1.22 -16.57
CA GLY A 24 12.54 0.99 -16.69
C GLY A 24 13.31 1.24 -15.40
N ILE A 25 12.69 1.07 -14.24
CA ILE A 25 13.37 1.05 -12.95
C ILE A 25 14.20 -0.24 -12.83
N ARG A 26 13.68 -1.34 -13.36
CA ARG A 26 14.39 -2.63 -13.47
C ARG A 26 15.25 -2.67 -14.72
N ALA A 27 16.55 -2.51 -14.59
CA ALA A 27 17.47 -2.45 -15.72
C ALA A 27 17.47 -3.70 -16.64
N ASN A 28 17.12 -4.88 -16.11
CA ASN A 28 17.29 -6.17 -16.81
C ASN A 28 15.97 -6.86 -17.20
N HIS A 29 14.81 -6.25 -17.02
CA HIS A 29 13.50 -6.87 -17.26
C HIS A 29 12.58 -5.91 -18.01
N SER A 30 12.84 -5.70 -19.28
CA SER A 30 12.18 -4.69 -20.12
C SER A 30 10.66 -4.87 -20.29
N GLU A 31 10.09 -6.03 -19.95
CA GLU A 31 8.67 -6.31 -20.16
C GLU A 31 7.84 -6.39 -18.86
N LYS A 32 8.48 -6.46 -17.69
CA LYS A 32 7.75 -6.55 -16.42
C LYS A 32 7.37 -5.16 -15.90
N TYR A 33 6.17 -5.04 -15.41
CA TYR A 33 5.76 -3.85 -14.67
C TYR A 33 6.67 -3.64 -13.46
N ASP A 34 7.05 -2.39 -13.20
CA ASP A 34 7.97 -2.01 -12.13
C ASP A 34 7.55 -0.78 -11.34
N LEU A 35 6.39 -0.18 -11.70
CA LEU A 35 5.76 0.92 -11.00
C LEU A 35 4.26 0.66 -10.87
N ALA A 36 3.75 0.70 -9.63
CA ALA A 36 2.32 0.70 -9.31
C ALA A 36 1.90 2.06 -8.77
N LEU A 37 0.67 2.47 -9.09
CA LEU A 37 0.02 3.65 -8.55
C LEU A 37 -1.37 3.25 -8.06
N ILE A 38 -1.69 3.58 -6.80
CA ILE A 38 -3.01 3.41 -6.19
C ILE A 38 -3.50 4.80 -5.82
N LYS A 39 -4.71 5.16 -6.23
CA LYS A 39 -5.32 6.48 -6.02
C LYS A 39 -6.67 6.34 -5.35
N ALA A 40 -6.94 7.20 -4.38
CA ALA A 40 -8.29 7.43 -3.84
C ALA A 40 -8.94 8.66 -4.48
N ASP A 41 -10.27 8.63 -4.65
CA ASP A 41 -11.04 9.78 -5.18
C ASP A 41 -11.17 10.91 -4.14
N VAL A 42 -11.03 10.57 -2.87
CA VAL A 42 -11.07 11.50 -1.74
C VAL A 42 -9.82 11.35 -0.87
N ARG A 43 -9.51 12.35 -0.09
CA ARG A 43 -8.49 12.25 0.95
C ARG A 43 -8.97 11.29 2.03
N CYS A 44 -8.24 10.22 2.29
CA CYS A 44 -8.62 9.09 3.13
C CYS A 44 -7.97 9.17 4.50
N ALA A 45 -8.65 8.71 5.54
CA ALA A 45 -7.95 8.30 6.75
C ALA A 45 -6.93 7.20 6.37
N ALA A 46 -5.71 7.30 6.87
CA ALA A 46 -4.66 6.40 6.49
C ALA A 46 -3.77 6.03 7.68
N ALA A 47 -3.23 4.83 7.65
CA ALA A 47 -2.30 4.34 8.64
C ALA A 47 -1.25 3.41 8.01
N GLY A 48 -0.07 3.37 8.63
CA GLY A 48 1.02 2.50 8.17
C GLY A 48 1.76 1.82 9.32
N VAL A 49 2.15 0.58 9.13
CA VAL A 49 3.10 -0.14 9.98
C VAL A 49 4.29 -0.58 9.14
N TYR A 50 5.46 -0.53 9.73
CA TYR A 50 6.73 -0.58 9.01
C TYR A 50 7.73 -1.49 9.71
N THR A 51 8.75 -1.92 8.96
CA THR A 51 9.86 -2.70 9.48
C THR A 51 10.45 -2.12 10.76
N THR A 52 10.87 -2.99 11.65
CA THR A 52 11.64 -2.66 12.86
C THR A 52 13.14 -2.67 12.60
N ASN A 53 13.59 -2.96 11.37
CA ASN A 53 15.00 -2.93 11.00
C ASN A 53 15.55 -1.51 11.18
N LYS A 54 16.70 -1.38 11.87
CA LYS A 54 17.37 -0.09 12.09
C LYS A 54 17.85 0.55 10.79
N VAL A 55 18.15 -0.27 9.78
CA VAL A 55 18.48 0.17 8.42
C VAL A 55 17.18 0.16 7.60
N CYS A 56 16.32 1.15 7.79
CA CYS A 56 15.08 1.25 7.02
C CYS A 56 15.27 2.03 5.72
N GLY A 57 14.50 1.65 4.70
CA GLY A 57 14.45 2.34 3.41
C GLY A 57 14.00 3.80 3.53
N ALA A 58 14.47 4.63 2.61
CA ALA A 58 14.12 6.05 2.58
C ALA A 58 12.61 6.31 2.46
N PRO A 59 11.82 5.54 1.68
CA PRO A 59 10.37 5.71 1.61
C PRO A 59 9.68 5.68 2.96
N ILE A 60 10.09 4.79 3.87
CA ILE A 60 9.50 4.68 5.21
C ILE A 60 9.65 5.98 6.02
N LYS A 61 10.74 6.71 5.80
CA LYS A 61 10.96 8.01 6.48
C LYS A 61 9.98 9.06 5.96
N VAL A 62 9.72 9.05 4.66
CA VAL A 62 8.76 9.95 4.01
C VAL A 62 7.33 9.58 4.44
N ASP A 63 6.96 8.30 4.40
CA ASP A 63 5.64 7.83 4.85
C ASP A 63 5.33 8.30 6.28
N ARG A 64 6.29 8.11 7.21
CA ARG A 64 6.13 8.55 8.60
C ARG A 64 5.96 10.05 8.75
N ALA A 65 6.61 10.85 7.88
CA ALA A 65 6.45 12.30 7.87
C ALA A 65 5.09 12.70 7.27
N HIS A 66 4.67 12.07 6.20
CA HIS A 66 3.40 12.36 5.52
C HIS A 66 2.19 11.91 6.33
N LEU A 67 2.27 10.79 7.04
CA LEU A 67 1.18 10.25 7.88
C LEU A 67 1.05 10.90 9.26
N THR A 68 1.74 12.01 9.54
CA THR A 68 1.65 12.67 10.85
C THR A 68 0.26 13.19 11.20
N ASP A 69 -0.56 13.50 10.21
CA ASP A 69 -1.96 13.91 10.41
C ASP A 69 -2.95 12.75 10.23
N GLY A 70 -2.47 11.55 9.83
CA GLY A 70 -3.28 10.35 9.66
C GLY A 70 -4.08 10.29 8.36
N TYR A 71 -3.67 11.03 7.31
CA TYR A 71 -4.38 11.06 6.04
C TYR A 71 -3.45 10.84 4.85
N ALA A 72 -4.01 10.28 3.76
CA ALA A 72 -3.35 10.13 2.47
C ALA A 72 -4.38 10.04 1.34
N GLN A 73 -3.92 10.17 0.09
CA GLN A 73 -4.79 10.05 -1.09
C GLN A 73 -4.19 9.17 -2.21
N ALA A 74 -2.90 8.88 -2.18
CA ALA A 74 -2.28 7.99 -3.15
C ALA A 74 -1.11 7.20 -2.54
N ILE A 75 -0.82 6.05 -3.14
CA ILE A 75 0.36 5.24 -2.85
C ILE A 75 1.09 4.99 -4.18
N VAL A 76 2.40 5.26 -4.22
CA VAL A 76 3.26 4.94 -5.36
C VAL A 76 4.30 3.89 -4.94
N VAL A 77 4.42 2.82 -5.72
CA VAL A 77 5.28 1.68 -5.38
C VAL A 77 6.20 1.36 -6.54
N ASN A 78 7.50 1.26 -6.29
CA ASN A 78 8.42 0.69 -7.26
C ASN A 78 8.94 -0.68 -6.80
N SER A 79 9.21 -1.57 -7.77
CA SER A 79 9.72 -2.91 -7.52
C SER A 79 11.05 -3.21 -8.21
N GLY A 80 11.82 -2.17 -8.53
CA GLY A 80 13.14 -2.29 -9.15
C GLY A 80 14.31 -1.92 -8.24
N ASN A 81 14.09 -0.99 -7.31
CA ASN A 81 15.10 -0.47 -6.41
C ASN A 81 14.50 -0.24 -5.02
N ALA A 82 15.13 -0.76 -3.99
CA ALA A 82 14.65 -0.66 -2.61
C ALA A 82 14.76 0.77 -2.01
N ASN A 83 15.52 1.65 -2.65
CA ASN A 83 15.82 2.98 -2.12
C ASN A 83 16.34 2.94 -0.65
N THR A 84 17.19 1.96 -0.39
CA THR A 84 17.82 1.72 0.91
C THR A 84 19.32 1.86 0.78
N CYS A 85 19.96 2.52 1.75
CA CYS A 85 21.39 2.84 1.74
C CYS A 85 21.81 3.74 0.55
N ALA A 86 20.89 4.55 0.02
CA ALA A 86 21.15 5.53 -1.01
C ALA A 86 21.31 6.92 -0.37
N ALA A 87 22.38 7.64 -0.74
CA ALA A 87 22.72 8.93 -0.10
C ALA A 87 21.61 10.00 -0.27
N ASN A 88 20.92 10.00 -1.41
CA ASN A 88 19.83 10.93 -1.75
C ASN A 88 18.44 10.31 -1.66
N GLY A 89 18.30 9.16 -1.00
CA GLY A 89 17.10 8.33 -1.04
C GLY A 89 15.82 9.05 -0.59
N VAL A 90 15.90 9.87 0.47
CA VAL A 90 14.76 10.65 0.97
C VAL A 90 14.33 11.71 -0.05
N ALA A 91 15.28 12.47 -0.58
CA ALA A 91 14.98 13.51 -1.57
C ALA A 91 14.31 12.92 -2.84
N LEU A 92 14.77 11.76 -3.31
CA LEU A 92 14.16 11.08 -4.44
C LEU A 92 12.77 10.52 -4.12
N ALA A 93 12.52 10.04 -2.90
CA ALA A 93 11.20 9.59 -2.49
C ALA A 93 10.22 10.77 -2.42
N GLU A 94 10.64 11.92 -1.90
CA GLU A 94 9.85 13.17 -1.91
C GLU A 94 9.58 13.64 -3.35
N GLU A 95 10.58 13.64 -4.23
CA GLU A 95 10.41 14.01 -5.63
C GLU A 95 9.41 13.08 -6.36
N CYS A 96 9.40 11.79 -6.03
CA CYS A 96 8.36 10.88 -6.53
C CYS A 96 6.96 11.29 -6.04
N CYS A 97 6.82 11.72 -4.78
CA CYS A 97 5.55 12.22 -4.25
C CYS A 97 5.10 13.50 -4.97
N GLU A 98 6.03 14.42 -5.27
CA GLU A 98 5.74 15.62 -6.04
C GLU A 98 5.26 15.30 -7.46
N LEU A 99 5.90 14.33 -8.13
CA LEU A 99 5.48 13.86 -9.46
C LEU A 99 4.06 13.27 -9.44
N VAL A 100 3.73 12.47 -8.42
CA VAL A 100 2.37 11.92 -8.24
C VAL A 100 1.38 13.03 -7.94
N GLY A 101 1.71 13.93 -7.00
CA GLY A 101 0.89 15.08 -6.64
C GLY A 101 0.51 15.92 -7.88
N LYS A 102 1.51 16.21 -8.73
CA LYS A 102 1.31 16.92 -9.99
C LYS A 102 0.46 16.12 -10.98
N ALA A 103 0.70 14.82 -11.15
CA ALA A 103 -0.03 13.99 -12.11
C ALA A 103 -1.50 13.77 -11.73
N LEU A 104 -1.79 13.71 -10.42
CA LEU A 104 -3.14 13.48 -9.89
C LEU A 104 -3.86 14.76 -9.43
N ASN A 105 -3.16 15.91 -9.42
CA ASN A 105 -3.65 17.19 -8.87
C ASN A 105 -4.07 17.06 -7.39
N ILE A 106 -3.19 16.47 -6.57
CA ILE A 106 -3.35 16.33 -5.12
C ILE A 106 -2.11 16.88 -4.40
N ASP A 107 -2.19 17.08 -3.09
CA ASP A 107 -1.01 17.47 -2.31
C ASP A 107 0.03 16.33 -2.31
N ALA A 108 1.30 16.66 -2.54
CA ALA A 108 2.40 15.69 -2.49
C ALA A 108 2.54 15.04 -1.11
N LYS A 109 2.14 15.73 -0.04
CA LYS A 109 2.12 15.20 1.33
C LYS A 109 1.05 14.13 1.56
N ASP A 110 0.05 14.05 0.70
CA ASP A 110 -0.97 13.00 0.72
C ASP A 110 -0.55 11.77 -0.11
N VAL A 111 0.71 11.70 -0.58
CA VAL A 111 1.27 10.59 -1.33
C VAL A 111 2.24 9.79 -0.46
N LEU A 112 2.06 8.47 -0.43
CA LEU A 112 2.90 7.54 0.32
C LEU A 112 3.78 6.74 -0.64
N PRO A 113 5.11 6.93 -0.62
CA PRO A 113 6.02 6.17 -1.47
C PRO A 113 6.38 4.82 -0.86
N SER A 114 6.50 3.78 -1.66
CA SER A 114 7.03 2.47 -1.24
C SER A 114 8.01 1.93 -2.27
N SER A 115 8.98 1.18 -1.82
CA SER A 115 10.04 0.66 -2.69
C SER A 115 10.43 -0.76 -2.28
N THR A 116 10.72 -1.58 -3.28
CA THR A 116 11.33 -2.91 -3.11
C THR A 116 12.25 -3.22 -4.28
N GLY A 117 13.20 -4.12 -4.09
CA GLY A 117 14.17 -4.51 -5.11
C GLY A 117 15.60 -4.44 -4.60
N VAL A 118 16.53 -3.98 -5.43
CA VAL A 118 17.96 -3.98 -5.10
C VAL A 118 18.29 -2.94 -4.04
N ILE A 119 19.08 -3.34 -3.04
CA ILE A 119 19.59 -2.48 -1.94
C ILE A 119 20.96 -1.92 -2.32
N GLY A 120 21.25 -0.67 -1.91
CA GLY A 120 22.58 -0.05 -2.04
C GLY A 120 22.90 0.49 -3.44
N GLN A 121 21.97 0.41 -4.39
CA GLN A 121 22.13 1.05 -5.70
C GLN A 121 21.52 2.46 -5.69
N PRO A 122 22.21 3.45 -6.29
CA PRO A 122 21.60 4.76 -6.52
C PRO A 122 20.30 4.63 -7.33
N MET A 123 19.27 5.29 -6.87
CA MET A 123 18.03 5.44 -7.61
C MET A 123 18.09 6.73 -8.45
N VAL A 124 17.51 6.72 -9.64
CA VAL A 124 17.41 7.87 -10.53
C VAL A 124 15.94 8.21 -10.77
N ILE A 125 15.64 9.49 -10.94
CA ILE A 125 14.27 9.98 -11.05
C ILE A 125 13.65 9.80 -12.45
N ASP A 126 14.46 9.74 -13.49
CA ASP A 126 13.99 9.72 -14.89
C ASP A 126 12.94 8.64 -15.21
N PRO A 127 13.10 7.37 -14.75
CA PRO A 127 12.06 6.35 -14.94
C PRO A 127 10.71 6.76 -14.29
N PHE A 128 10.75 7.36 -13.11
CA PHE A 128 9.55 7.81 -12.39
C PHE A 128 8.89 8.99 -13.09
N ALA A 129 9.68 9.95 -13.58
CA ALA A 129 9.17 11.10 -14.31
C ALA A 129 8.40 10.69 -15.58
N ARG A 130 8.76 9.57 -16.21
CA ARG A 130 8.01 8.99 -17.34
C ARG A 130 6.88 8.08 -16.88
N GLY A 131 7.13 7.24 -15.86
CA GLY A 131 6.23 6.19 -15.42
C GLY A 131 5.01 6.71 -14.67
N ILE A 132 5.17 7.70 -13.80
CA ILE A 132 4.07 8.24 -12.98
C ILE A 132 2.95 8.84 -13.85
N PRO A 133 3.22 9.73 -14.84
CA PRO A 133 2.16 10.18 -15.73
C PRO A 133 1.51 9.06 -16.55
N ALA A 134 2.30 8.06 -16.96
CA ALA A 134 1.78 6.91 -17.69
C ALA A 134 0.88 6.02 -16.81
N ALA A 135 1.23 5.82 -15.54
CA ALA A 135 0.41 5.12 -14.57
C ALA A 135 -0.88 5.90 -14.27
N ALA A 136 -0.78 7.21 -14.06
CA ALA A 136 -1.94 8.07 -13.83
C ALA A 136 -2.96 8.01 -14.96
N ALA A 137 -2.49 7.97 -16.22
CA ALA A 137 -3.35 7.84 -17.41
C ALA A 137 -3.99 6.45 -17.55
N LYS A 138 -3.48 5.42 -16.85
CA LYS A 138 -3.97 4.03 -16.88
C LYS A 138 -4.75 3.63 -15.64
N LEU A 139 -4.97 4.53 -14.68
CA LEU A 139 -5.76 4.23 -13.49
C LEU A 139 -7.13 3.68 -13.85
N ALA A 140 -7.46 2.49 -13.33
CA ALA A 140 -8.73 1.82 -13.51
C ALA A 140 -9.31 1.39 -12.17
N ALA A 141 -10.60 1.65 -11.97
CA ALA A 141 -11.35 1.31 -10.76
C ALA A 141 -12.03 -0.06 -10.89
N ASP A 142 -11.29 -1.05 -11.36
CA ASP A 142 -11.79 -2.40 -11.63
C ASP A 142 -10.75 -3.48 -11.26
N ALA A 143 -11.12 -4.74 -11.49
CA ALA A 143 -10.24 -5.87 -11.20
C ALA A 143 -8.94 -5.86 -12.02
N GLN A 144 -8.95 -5.27 -13.23
CA GLN A 144 -7.74 -5.19 -14.05
C GLN A 144 -6.74 -4.20 -13.46
N GLY A 145 -7.20 -3.03 -13.00
CA GLY A 145 -6.36 -2.06 -12.30
C GLY A 145 -5.69 -2.65 -11.06
N SER A 146 -6.45 -3.43 -10.26
CA SER A 146 -5.90 -4.18 -9.11
C SER A 146 -4.84 -5.19 -9.55
N THR A 147 -5.14 -6.00 -10.55
CA THR A 147 -4.21 -7.02 -11.08
C THR A 147 -2.92 -6.41 -11.62
N ASP A 148 -3.01 -5.28 -12.33
CA ASP A 148 -1.85 -4.58 -12.87
C ASP A 148 -0.96 -4.03 -11.75
N ALA A 149 -1.56 -3.42 -10.72
CA ALA A 149 -0.84 -2.94 -9.54
C ALA A 149 -0.21 -4.10 -8.75
N ALA A 150 -0.96 -5.19 -8.49
CA ALA A 150 -0.45 -6.37 -7.81
C ALA A 150 0.73 -7.02 -8.56
N THR A 151 0.69 -7.01 -9.89
CA THR A 151 1.79 -7.50 -10.75
C THR A 151 3.00 -6.58 -10.68
N ALA A 152 2.78 -5.26 -10.66
CA ALA A 152 3.86 -4.26 -10.67
C ALA A 152 4.67 -4.24 -9.37
N ILE A 153 4.10 -4.65 -8.23
CA ILE A 153 4.82 -4.70 -6.96
C ILE A 153 5.62 -5.99 -6.75
N MET A 154 5.42 -7.03 -7.56
CA MET A 154 6.11 -8.31 -7.44
C MET A 154 7.62 -8.18 -7.72
N THR A 155 8.44 -8.94 -7.00
CA THR A 155 9.89 -9.07 -7.26
C THR A 155 10.23 -10.51 -7.65
N THR A 156 10.43 -11.38 -6.68
CA THR A 156 10.71 -12.81 -6.86
C THR A 156 9.46 -13.67 -6.73
N ASP A 157 8.32 -13.05 -6.50
CA ASP A 157 7.04 -13.74 -6.37
C ASP A 157 6.68 -14.49 -7.65
N THR A 158 6.16 -15.70 -7.51
CA THR A 158 5.68 -16.53 -8.62
C THR A 158 4.19 -16.30 -8.93
N HIS A 159 3.45 -15.76 -7.97
CA HIS A 159 2.03 -15.46 -8.08
C HIS A 159 1.71 -14.10 -7.50
N LYS A 160 0.81 -13.36 -8.16
CA LYS A 160 0.23 -12.14 -7.59
C LYS A 160 -0.65 -12.50 -6.38
N LYS A 161 -0.70 -11.60 -5.42
CA LYS A 161 -1.55 -11.72 -4.22
C LYS A 161 -2.49 -10.54 -4.22
N GLU A 162 -3.76 -10.81 -4.42
CA GLU A 162 -4.84 -9.83 -4.35
C GLU A 162 -6.09 -10.51 -3.78
N TYR A 163 -6.79 -9.81 -2.91
CA TYR A 163 -7.99 -10.33 -2.25
C TYR A 163 -8.93 -9.19 -1.89
N ALA A 164 -10.22 -9.47 -1.78
CA ALA A 164 -11.20 -8.52 -1.29
C ALA A 164 -12.38 -9.24 -0.63
N ILE A 165 -12.91 -8.64 0.44
CA ILE A 165 -14.10 -9.13 1.15
C ILE A 165 -15.08 -7.99 1.43
N GLN A 166 -16.35 -8.35 1.51
CA GLN A 166 -17.44 -7.51 2.00
C GLN A 166 -17.90 -7.97 3.37
N PHE A 167 -18.23 -7.03 4.23
CA PHE A 167 -18.71 -7.21 5.59
C PHE A 167 -19.65 -6.07 5.97
N GLU A 168 -20.33 -6.17 7.12
CA GLU A 168 -21.29 -5.18 7.54
C GLU A 168 -20.77 -4.36 8.73
N LEU A 169 -20.94 -3.02 8.68
CA LEU A 169 -20.67 -2.08 9.75
C LEU A 169 -21.83 -1.09 9.84
N GLY A 170 -22.45 -0.93 11.02
CA GLY A 170 -23.53 0.03 11.23
C GLY A 170 -24.68 -0.10 10.24
N GLY A 171 -25.03 -1.32 9.82
CA GLY A 171 -26.06 -1.61 8.83
C GLY A 171 -25.69 -1.26 7.38
N LYS A 172 -24.40 -1.03 7.08
CA LYS A 172 -23.89 -0.77 5.73
C LYS A 172 -22.93 -1.86 5.30
N ILE A 173 -22.98 -2.23 4.04
CA ILE A 173 -21.98 -3.12 3.44
C ILE A 173 -20.73 -2.32 3.14
N CYS A 174 -19.66 -2.68 3.82
CA CYS A 174 -18.31 -2.16 3.61
C CYS A 174 -17.47 -3.21 2.88
N THR A 175 -16.47 -2.74 2.18
CA THR A 175 -15.51 -3.59 1.45
C THR A 175 -14.10 -3.29 1.94
N VAL A 176 -13.28 -4.30 2.10
CA VAL A 176 -11.83 -4.17 2.22
C VAL A 176 -11.18 -4.97 1.11
N GLY A 177 -10.20 -4.36 0.46
CA GLY A 177 -9.42 -4.96 -0.61
C GLY A 177 -7.94 -4.82 -0.34
N ALA A 178 -7.14 -5.77 -0.82
CA ALA A 178 -5.71 -5.78 -0.61
C ALA A 178 -4.95 -6.29 -1.83
N ILE A 179 -3.73 -5.81 -1.98
CA ILE A 179 -2.67 -6.42 -2.78
C ILE A 179 -1.42 -6.57 -1.92
N GLY A 180 -0.64 -7.62 -2.19
CA GLY A 180 0.58 -7.86 -1.44
C GLY A 180 1.65 -8.56 -2.26
N LYS A 181 2.88 -8.43 -1.79
CA LYS A 181 4.02 -9.19 -2.31
C LYS A 181 4.91 -9.65 -1.16
N GLY A 182 5.55 -10.79 -1.33
CA GLY A 182 6.52 -11.37 -0.41
C GLY A 182 6.83 -12.79 -0.83
N SER A 183 8.11 -13.13 -0.97
CA SER A 183 8.57 -14.44 -1.40
C SER A 183 9.88 -14.84 -0.72
N GLY A 184 10.80 -13.90 -0.49
CA GLY A 184 12.07 -14.09 0.23
C GLY A 184 12.39 -12.87 1.09
N MET A 185 13.40 -13.00 1.96
CA MET A 185 13.76 -12.04 3.00
C MET A 185 12.60 -11.86 3.99
N ILE A 186 12.02 -12.97 4.48
CA ILE A 186 10.84 -12.97 5.36
C ILE A 186 11.21 -13.55 6.73
N ALA A 187 11.17 -12.68 7.76
CA ALA A 187 11.32 -13.02 9.16
C ALA A 187 10.25 -12.36 10.03
N PRO A 188 9.80 -12.92 11.15
CA PRO A 188 8.87 -12.29 12.07
C PRO A 188 9.28 -10.87 12.47
N ASN A 189 8.32 -10.00 12.81
CA ASN A 189 8.41 -8.56 13.11
C ASN A 189 8.41 -7.63 11.89
N MET A 190 7.35 -7.69 11.10
CA MET A 190 7.25 -7.05 9.80
C MET A 190 8.37 -7.55 8.88
N ALA A 191 8.13 -8.73 8.35
CA ALA A 191 9.06 -9.47 7.50
C ALA A 191 8.77 -9.18 6.03
N THR A 192 9.76 -9.08 5.18
CA THR A 192 9.82 -8.58 3.80
C THR A 192 8.54 -8.72 3.02
N MET A 193 7.66 -7.79 3.22
CA MET A 193 6.46 -7.69 2.43
C MET A 193 6.11 -6.23 2.18
N LEU A 194 5.50 -6.01 1.05
CA LEU A 194 4.69 -4.83 0.85
C LEU A 194 3.25 -5.30 0.79
N ALA A 195 2.40 -4.70 1.59
CA ALA A 195 0.96 -4.93 1.54
C ALA A 195 0.24 -3.59 1.57
N PHE A 196 -0.71 -3.44 0.68
CA PHE A 196 -1.52 -2.24 0.55
C PHE A 196 -2.97 -2.65 0.67
N TYR A 197 -3.68 -1.94 1.54
CA TYR A 197 -5.08 -2.14 1.83
C TYR A 197 -5.87 -0.89 1.48
N THR A 198 -7.05 -1.09 0.95
CA THR A 198 -8.06 -0.05 0.79
C THR A 198 -9.35 -0.51 1.45
N THR A 199 -10.13 0.43 1.97
CA THR A 199 -11.47 0.16 2.45
C THR A 199 -12.37 1.36 2.20
N ASP A 200 -13.65 1.11 1.94
CA ASP A 200 -14.65 2.17 1.87
C ASP A 200 -15.34 2.44 3.21
N ALA A 201 -14.96 1.72 4.28
CA ALA A 201 -15.43 2.00 5.63
C ALA A 201 -14.97 3.39 6.13
N ALA A 202 -15.82 4.06 6.90
CA ALA A 202 -15.48 5.27 7.63
C ALA A 202 -14.91 4.89 9.00
N VAL A 203 -13.60 5.14 9.20
CA VAL A 203 -12.85 4.84 10.43
C VAL A 203 -11.91 6.01 10.72
N SER A 204 -11.87 6.49 11.96
CA SER A 204 -10.96 7.56 12.35
C SER A 204 -9.48 7.13 12.21
N PRO A 205 -8.55 8.04 11.89
CA PRO A 205 -7.12 7.71 11.72
C PRO A 205 -6.52 6.98 12.92
N ALA A 206 -6.85 7.39 14.13
CA ALA A 206 -6.33 6.78 15.35
C ALA A 206 -6.76 5.31 15.51
N LEU A 207 -8.05 5.01 15.22
CA LEU A 207 -8.55 3.64 15.29
C LEU A 207 -8.08 2.78 14.12
N LEU A 208 -7.88 3.39 12.94
CA LEU A 208 -7.31 2.71 11.80
C LEU A 208 -5.87 2.24 12.09
N GLU A 209 -5.04 3.11 12.68
CA GLU A 209 -3.69 2.77 13.13
C GLU A 209 -3.73 1.68 14.21
N LYS A 210 -4.63 1.81 15.20
CA LYS A 210 -4.80 0.81 16.26
C LYS A 210 -5.20 -0.55 15.70
N ALA A 211 -6.13 -0.59 14.74
CA ALA A 211 -6.56 -1.82 14.08
C ALA A 211 -5.38 -2.53 13.40
N LEU A 212 -4.54 -1.82 12.62
CA LEU A 212 -3.35 -2.41 12.02
C LEU A 212 -2.40 -2.99 13.08
N LYS A 213 -2.12 -2.24 14.14
CA LYS A 213 -1.25 -2.69 15.24
C LYS A 213 -1.80 -3.91 15.97
N THR A 214 -3.11 -4.09 15.99
CA THR A 214 -3.78 -5.25 16.59
C THR A 214 -3.68 -6.47 15.68
N VAL A 215 -3.83 -6.32 14.37
CA VAL A 215 -3.90 -7.42 13.41
C VAL A 215 -2.51 -7.97 13.06
N VAL A 216 -1.52 -7.10 12.87
CA VAL A 216 -0.19 -7.48 12.37
C VAL A 216 0.53 -8.54 13.20
N PRO A 217 0.53 -8.52 14.55
CA PRO A 217 1.18 -9.56 15.35
C PRO A 217 0.62 -10.97 15.14
N GLY A 218 -0.68 -11.08 14.92
CA GLY A 218 -1.38 -12.37 14.73
C GLY A 218 -1.44 -12.86 13.27
N THR A 219 -0.97 -12.07 12.33
CA THR A 219 -1.04 -12.37 10.87
C THR A 219 0.35 -12.27 10.24
N TYR A 220 0.74 -11.11 9.76
CA TYR A 220 1.98 -10.89 9.03
C TYR A 220 3.23 -11.29 9.82
N ASN A 221 3.27 -11.00 11.12
CA ASN A 221 4.41 -11.38 11.97
C ASN A 221 4.48 -12.90 12.27
N GLN A 222 3.52 -13.69 11.80
CA GLN A 222 3.56 -15.15 11.86
C GLN A 222 4.23 -15.80 10.63
N MET A 223 4.52 -15.01 9.60
CA MET A 223 5.14 -15.53 8.37
C MET A 223 6.66 -15.56 8.50
N SER A 224 7.27 -16.68 8.09
CA SER A 224 8.72 -16.85 8.04
C SER A 224 9.11 -17.67 6.81
N VAL A 225 10.19 -17.28 6.12
CA VAL A 225 10.76 -18.02 4.98
C VAL A 225 12.23 -18.31 5.21
N ASP A 226 13.07 -17.31 5.41
CA ASP A 226 14.52 -17.41 5.46
C ASP A 226 15.14 -16.70 6.70
N LEU A 227 14.31 -16.14 7.56
CA LEU A 227 14.68 -15.45 8.80
C LEU A 227 15.45 -14.13 8.60
N ASP A 228 15.49 -13.59 7.38
CA ASP A 228 16.09 -12.29 7.10
C ASP A 228 15.05 -11.18 7.26
N THR A 229 15.32 -10.19 8.12
CA THR A 229 14.45 -9.02 8.32
C THR A 229 14.70 -7.97 7.25
N SER A 230 13.66 -7.62 6.49
CA SER A 230 13.77 -6.60 5.44
C SER A 230 13.98 -5.20 5.96
N THR A 231 14.57 -4.39 5.08
CA THR A 231 14.71 -2.93 5.25
C THR A 231 13.47 -2.14 4.85
N ASN A 232 12.50 -2.76 4.16
CA ASN A 232 11.43 -2.03 3.45
C ASN A 232 10.01 -2.52 3.77
N ASP A 233 9.84 -3.41 4.76
CA ASP A 233 8.50 -3.88 5.10
C ASP A 233 7.56 -2.73 5.37
N THR A 234 6.43 -2.75 4.66
CA THR A 234 5.44 -1.70 4.71
C THR A 234 4.06 -2.32 4.55
N LEU A 235 3.17 -2.01 5.49
CA LEU A 235 1.74 -2.25 5.35
C LEU A 235 1.02 -0.94 5.52
N ILE A 236 0.31 -0.49 4.49
CA ILE A 236 -0.46 0.75 4.47
C ILE A 236 -1.91 0.43 4.21
N ILE A 237 -2.82 1.14 4.91
CA ILE A 237 -4.25 1.13 4.66
C ILE A 237 -4.75 2.55 4.41
N MET A 238 -5.67 2.70 3.42
CA MET A 238 -6.44 3.91 3.19
C MET A 238 -7.94 3.62 3.31
N ALA A 239 -8.67 4.44 4.06
CA ALA A 239 -10.11 4.32 4.32
C ALA A 239 -10.85 5.54 3.75
N SER A 240 -11.64 5.34 2.67
CA SER A 240 -12.31 6.43 1.97
C SER A 240 -13.60 6.91 2.64
N GLY A 241 -14.23 6.11 3.50
CA GLY A 241 -15.51 6.42 4.12
C GLY A 241 -16.72 6.36 3.18
N LEU A 242 -16.54 5.94 1.92
CA LEU A 242 -17.59 6.00 0.89
C LEU A 242 -18.63 4.88 0.97
N ALA A 243 -18.50 3.93 1.92
CA ALA A 243 -19.55 2.98 2.25
C ALA A 243 -20.76 3.64 2.91
N GLY A 244 -20.51 4.76 3.62
CA GLY A 244 -21.56 5.54 4.30
C GLY A 244 -22.03 4.91 5.61
N ASN A 245 -21.20 4.09 6.25
CA ASN A 245 -21.40 3.66 7.62
C ASN A 245 -21.13 4.84 8.58
N PRO A 246 -21.71 4.84 9.80
CA PRO A 246 -21.28 5.76 10.84
C PRO A 246 -19.77 5.63 11.06
N GLU A 247 -19.07 6.76 11.17
CA GLU A 247 -17.63 6.75 11.40
C GLU A 247 -17.30 6.05 12.73
N ILE A 248 -16.39 5.10 12.68
CA ILE A 248 -15.88 4.40 13.87
C ILE A 248 -14.88 5.34 14.56
N THR A 249 -15.30 5.94 15.69
CA THR A 249 -14.49 6.88 16.49
C THR A 249 -14.17 6.35 17.89
N GLU A 250 -14.70 5.17 18.26
CA GLU A 250 -14.47 4.49 19.52
C GLU A 250 -14.43 2.97 19.33
N GLU A 251 -13.86 2.26 20.30
CA GLU A 251 -13.83 0.80 20.30
C GLU A 251 -15.20 0.26 20.72
N ASN A 252 -15.95 -0.17 19.72
CA ASN A 252 -17.29 -0.74 19.87
C ASN A 252 -17.42 -2.01 18.99
N ALA A 253 -18.63 -2.56 18.88
CA ALA A 253 -18.88 -3.77 18.09
C ALA A 253 -18.52 -3.61 16.60
N ASP A 254 -18.70 -2.43 16.01
CA ASP A 254 -18.30 -2.14 14.63
C ASP A 254 -16.78 -2.10 14.49
N TYR A 255 -16.06 -1.56 15.47
CA TYR A 255 -14.59 -1.62 15.50
C TYR A 255 -14.10 -3.07 15.58
N ASP A 256 -14.67 -3.90 16.45
CA ASP A 256 -14.33 -5.32 16.56
C ASP A 256 -14.59 -6.07 15.24
N ALA A 257 -15.72 -5.77 14.58
CA ALA A 257 -16.05 -6.32 13.28
C ALA A 257 -15.06 -5.86 12.19
N PHE A 258 -14.62 -4.60 12.22
CA PHE A 258 -13.59 -4.08 11.30
C PHE A 258 -12.24 -4.76 11.51
N VAL A 259 -11.79 -4.91 12.76
CA VAL A 259 -10.54 -5.64 13.10
C VAL A 259 -10.63 -7.10 12.62
N ALA A 260 -11.78 -7.75 12.83
CA ALA A 260 -11.99 -9.12 12.35
C ALA A 260 -11.96 -9.21 10.82
N ALA A 261 -12.47 -8.21 10.09
CA ALA A 261 -12.37 -8.14 8.63
C ALA A 261 -10.92 -7.99 8.16
N LEU A 262 -10.14 -7.11 8.80
CA LEU A 262 -8.71 -6.95 8.50
C LEU A 262 -7.90 -8.21 8.82
N THR A 263 -8.33 -8.99 9.82
CA THR A 263 -7.68 -10.26 10.16
C THR A 263 -7.98 -11.35 9.13
N ALA A 264 -9.16 -11.30 8.50
CA ALA A 264 -9.61 -12.31 7.54
C ALA A 264 -8.98 -12.15 6.15
N ILE A 265 -8.62 -10.92 5.76
CA ILE A 265 -8.03 -10.59 4.46
C ILE A 265 -6.52 -10.74 4.45
#